data_2e2a9ec3ecf2c5609c532faac998695b
#
_entry.id   2e2a9ec3ecf2c5609c532faac998695b
#
_cell.length_a   1.000
_cell.length_b   1.000
_cell.length_c   1.000
_cell.angle_alpha   90.00
_cell.angle_beta   90.00
_cell.angle_gamma   90.00
#
_symmetry.space_group_name_H-M   'P 1'
#
loop_
_entity.id
_entity.type
_entity.pdbx_description
1 polymer ?
#
loop_
_entity_poly.entity_id
_entity_poly.type
_entity_poly.pdbx_seq_one_letter_code
_entity_poly.pdbx_strand_id
1 'polypeptide(L)'
;MYDRKEGRIFMADKMFENNQVSIVGEIVSDFRFSHEVYGEGFYMVDVAVNRLSNYMDYIPLMISERLIDVNEDMVGQNIYVTGQFRSFNRHEEKKNRLVLSVFVRELEFLDEIDDEVKSNQIFLDGYECKEPIYRKTPLGREIADLLIAVNRSYGKSDYIPCICWGRNARFASGFDVGGHVQIWGRIQSRE
;
A
#
# COMPACT_ATOMS: atom_id res chain seq x y z
N MET A 1 1.47 -27.66 -29.37
CA MET A 1 0.78 -28.12 -28.15
C MET A 1 1.00 -27.04 -27.09
N TYR A 2 0.10 -26.06 -26.99
CA TYR A 2 0.22 -24.94 -26.06
C TYR A 2 -0.12 -25.43 -24.66
N ASP A 3 0.84 -25.36 -23.76
CA ASP A 3 0.64 -25.75 -22.37
C ASP A 3 -0.23 -24.68 -21.67
N ARG A 4 -1.47 -25.06 -21.38
CA ARG A 4 -2.45 -24.21 -20.68
C ARG A 4 -2.05 -23.83 -19.25
N LYS A 5 -0.96 -24.39 -18.72
CA LYS A 5 -0.45 -24.06 -17.38
C LYS A 5 0.39 -22.79 -17.38
N GLU A 6 1.21 -22.55 -18.40
CA GLU A 6 2.00 -21.31 -18.50
C GLU A 6 1.14 -20.07 -18.70
N GLY A 7 0.06 -20.16 -19.45
CA GLY A 7 -0.85 -19.03 -19.66
C GLY A 7 -1.62 -18.58 -18.41
N ARG A 8 -1.88 -19.47 -17.44
CA ARG A 8 -2.53 -19.12 -16.18
C ARG A 8 -1.59 -18.44 -15.19
N ILE A 9 -0.33 -18.86 -15.11
CA ILE A 9 0.71 -18.24 -14.27
C ILE A 9 0.99 -16.85 -14.80
N PHE A 10 1.10 -16.68 -16.10
CA PHE A 10 1.39 -15.38 -16.73
C PHE A 10 0.25 -14.36 -16.55
N MET A 11 -1.01 -14.80 -16.54
CA MET A 11 -2.14 -13.90 -16.25
C MET A 11 -2.27 -13.55 -14.76
N ALA A 12 -1.97 -14.47 -13.86
CA ALA A 12 -1.98 -14.20 -12.42
C ALA A 12 -0.87 -13.19 -12.05
N ASP A 13 0.32 -13.35 -12.61
CA ASP A 13 1.43 -12.40 -12.41
C ASP A 13 1.11 -11.02 -12.97
N LYS A 14 0.52 -10.91 -14.14
CA LYS A 14 0.08 -9.63 -14.72
C LYS A 14 -1.01 -8.92 -13.91
N MET A 15 -1.89 -9.66 -13.24
CA MET A 15 -2.96 -9.08 -12.42
C MET A 15 -2.43 -8.35 -11.17
N PHE A 16 -1.22 -8.65 -10.71
CA PHE A 16 -0.60 -8.03 -9.55
C PHE A 16 0.52 -7.04 -9.91
N GLU A 17 0.89 -6.94 -11.19
CA GLU A 17 1.96 -6.07 -11.65
C GLU A 17 1.67 -4.57 -11.48
N ASN A 18 0.39 -4.17 -11.38
CA ASN A 18 0.00 -2.77 -11.27
C ASN A 18 0.00 -2.20 -9.84
N ASN A 19 0.22 -3.06 -8.84
CA ASN A 19 0.17 -2.67 -7.43
C ASN A 19 1.06 -3.61 -6.62
N GLN A 20 2.25 -3.15 -6.30
CA GLN A 20 3.26 -3.95 -5.61
C GLN A 20 3.79 -3.19 -4.41
N VAL A 21 3.70 -3.80 -3.24
CA VAL A 21 4.20 -3.28 -1.97
C VAL A 21 5.19 -4.25 -1.37
N SER A 22 6.27 -3.70 -0.82
CA SER A 22 7.27 -4.42 -0.05
C SER A 22 7.59 -3.61 1.20
N ILE A 23 7.34 -4.19 2.36
CA ILE A 23 7.51 -3.55 3.68
C ILE A 23 8.35 -4.45 4.58
N VAL A 24 9.33 -3.85 5.24
CA VAL A 24 10.06 -4.46 6.37
C VAL A 24 9.83 -3.57 7.59
N GLY A 25 9.38 -4.15 8.68
CA GLY A 25 9.10 -3.39 9.89
C GLY A 25 8.84 -4.28 11.11
N GLU A 26 8.60 -3.63 12.23
CA GLU A 26 8.27 -4.25 13.51
C GLU A 26 6.76 -4.17 13.77
N ILE A 27 6.16 -5.28 14.18
CA ILE A 27 4.75 -5.30 14.61
C ILE A 27 4.64 -4.51 15.92
N VAL A 28 3.75 -3.52 15.96
CA VAL A 28 3.58 -2.59 17.10
C VAL A 28 2.18 -2.56 17.66
N SER A 29 1.28 -3.39 17.16
CA SER A 29 -0.09 -3.50 17.66
C SER A 29 -0.56 -4.94 17.76
N ASP A 30 -1.63 -5.17 18.52
CA ASP A 30 -2.38 -6.41 18.50
C ASP A 30 -3.14 -6.57 17.17
N PHE A 31 -3.53 -7.81 16.86
CA PHE A 31 -4.42 -8.10 15.76
C PHE A 31 -5.85 -7.68 16.08
N ARG A 32 -6.46 -6.93 15.18
CA ARG A 32 -7.86 -6.49 15.27
C ARG A 32 -8.67 -7.13 14.15
N PHE A 33 -9.70 -7.89 14.50
CA PHE A 33 -10.59 -8.48 13.50
C PHE A 33 -11.20 -7.39 12.60
N SER A 34 -11.16 -7.61 11.30
CA SER A 34 -11.70 -6.69 10.30
C SER A 34 -12.97 -7.26 9.68
N HIS A 35 -12.87 -8.39 9.02
CA HIS A 35 -13.97 -9.03 8.29
C HIS A 35 -13.65 -10.48 7.98
N GLU A 36 -14.65 -11.18 7.48
CA GLU A 36 -14.55 -12.57 7.04
C GLU A 36 -15.01 -12.67 5.59
N VAL A 37 -14.31 -13.48 4.80
CA VAL A 37 -14.69 -13.84 3.43
C VAL A 37 -14.65 -15.35 3.30
N TYR A 38 -15.80 -15.95 3.03
CA TYR A 38 -15.93 -17.42 2.89
C TYR A 38 -15.28 -18.23 4.02
N GLY A 39 -15.48 -17.82 5.26
CA GLY A 39 -14.94 -18.49 6.45
C GLY A 39 -13.48 -18.20 6.74
N GLU A 40 -12.82 -17.32 6.00
CA GLU A 40 -11.46 -16.86 6.23
C GLU A 40 -11.47 -15.48 6.89
N GLY A 41 -10.91 -15.39 8.09
CA GLY A 41 -10.82 -14.15 8.84
C GLY A 41 -9.66 -13.29 8.39
N PHE A 42 -9.91 -11.98 8.30
CA PHE A 42 -8.91 -10.95 8.00
C PHE A 42 -8.77 -9.98 9.17
N TYR A 43 -7.52 -9.69 9.48
CA TYR A 43 -7.16 -8.90 10.66
C TYR A 43 -6.28 -7.71 10.26
N MET A 44 -6.46 -6.60 10.96
CA MET A 44 -5.58 -5.43 10.86
C MET A 44 -4.53 -5.49 11.94
N VAL A 45 -3.30 -5.14 11.56
CA VAL A 45 -2.17 -4.96 12.47
C VAL A 45 -1.31 -3.80 11.97
N ASP A 46 -0.70 -3.05 12.87
CA ASP A 46 0.16 -1.93 12.52
C ASP A 46 1.63 -2.33 12.62
N VAL A 47 2.42 -1.93 11.63
CA VAL A 47 3.88 -2.09 11.63
C VAL A 47 4.57 -0.73 11.62
N ALA A 48 5.64 -0.62 12.40
CA ALA A 48 6.52 0.53 12.39
C ALA A 48 7.65 0.31 11.39
N VAL A 49 7.83 1.26 10.49
CA VAL A 49 8.82 1.22 9.43
C VAL A 49 9.73 2.44 9.54
N ASN A 50 11.03 2.21 9.65
CA ASN A 50 12.02 3.27 9.74
C ASN A 50 12.18 4.03 8.42
N ARG A 51 12.22 5.36 8.53
CA ARG A 51 12.76 6.24 7.47
C ARG A 51 14.25 6.46 7.68
N LEU A 52 14.94 6.80 6.61
CA LEU A 52 16.35 7.22 6.67
C LEU A 52 16.60 8.45 7.57
N SER A 53 15.55 9.17 7.96
CA SER A 53 15.60 10.41 8.76
C SER A 53 15.25 10.21 10.25
N ASN A 54 15.29 8.99 10.76
CA ASN A 54 14.88 8.61 12.13
C ASN A 54 13.39 8.84 12.46
N TYR A 55 12.56 9.09 11.46
CA TYR A 55 11.11 9.10 11.62
C TYR A 55 10.56 7.70 11.36
N MET A 56 9.45 7.37 12.02
CA MET A 56 8.72 6.13 11.83
C MET A 56 7.45 6.37 11.00
N ASP A 57 7.20 5.48 10.05
CA ASP A 57 5.88 5.34 9.45
C ASP A 57 5.15 4.18 10.12
N TYR A 58 3.90 4.39 10.47
CA TYR A 58 3.02 3.36 11.00
C TYR A 58 2.06 2.92 9.91
N ILE A 59 2.29 1.72 9.38
CA ILE A 59 1.58 1.22 8.20
C ILE A 59 0.63 0.12 8.60
N PRO A 60 -0.69 0.28 8.36
CA PRO A 60 -1.66 -0.77 8.62
C PRO A 60 -1.55 -1.89 7.58
N LEU A 61 -1.48 -3.12 8.06
CA LEU A 61 -1.52 -4.33 7.26
C LEU A 61 -2.87 -5.03 7.44
N MET A 62 -3.40 -5.58 6.36
CA MET A 62 -4.53 -6.50 6.35
C MET A 62 -3.98 -7.91 6.10
N ILE A 63 -4.10 -8.80 7.09
CA ILE A 63 -3.51 -10.13 7.05
C ILE A 63 -4.60 -11.18 7.23
N SER A 64 -4.56 -12.23 6.40
CA SER A 64 -5.37 -13.43 6.58
C SER A 64 -4.87 -14.27 7.76
N GLU A 65 -5.80 -14.83 8.54
CA GLU A 65 -5.50 -15.80 9.59
C GLU A 65 -4.78 -17.06 9.10
N ARG A 66 -4.76 -17.30 7.78
CA ARG A 66 -4.01 -18.40 7.17
C ARG A 66 -2.51 -18.15 7.08
N LEU A 67 -2.10 -16.87 7.15
CA LEU A 67 -0.69 -16.49 7.04
C LEU A 67 0.01 -16.38 8.40
N ILE A 68 -0.76 -16.14 9.47
CA ILE A 68 -0.22 -15.86 10.80
C ILE A 68 -1.20 -16.31 11.87
N ASP A 69 -0.70 -16.76 13.02
CA ASP A 69 -1.57 -17.04 14.17
C ASP A 69 -1.95 -15.73 14.86
N VAL A 70 -3.20 -15.33 14.67
CA VAL A 70 -3.74 -14.07 15.20
C VAL A 70 -4.04 -14.11 16.71
N ASN A 71 -3.93 -15.28 17.33
CA ASN A 71 -4.12 -15.46 18.78
C ASN A 71 -2.82 -15.34 19.56
N GLU A 72 -1.67 -15.34 18.89
CA GLU A 72 -0.38 -15.11 19.50
C GLU A 72 -0.05 -13.62 19.57
N ASP A 73 0.62 -13.23 20.65
CA ASP A 73 1.19 -11.89 20.78
C ASP A 73 2.44 -11.78 19.89
N MET A 74 2.32 -11.03 18.80
CA MET A 74 3.39 -10.82 17.84
C MET A 74 4.06 -9.44 17.96
N VAL A 75 3.68 -8.64 18.96
CA VAL A 75 4.28 -7.31 19.17
C VAL A 75 5.79 -7.45 19.41
N GLY A 76 6.57 -6.64 18.70
CA GLY A 76 8.03 -6.68 18.71
C GLY A 76 8.68 -7.62 17.69
N GLN A 77 7.89 -8.44 16.98
CA GLN A 77 8.40 -9.27 15.90
C GLN A 77 8.71 -8.45 14.66
N ASN A 78 9.84 -8.74 14.02
CA ASN A 78 10.22 -8.14 12.74
C ASN A 78 9.67 -9.00 11.61
N ILE A 79 9.06 -8.34 10.63
CA ILE A 79 8.47 -9.01 9.47
C ILE A 79 8.85 -8.35 8.15
N TYR A 80 8.94 -9.17 7.13
CA TYR A 80 8.95 -8.78 5.74
C TYR A 80 7.63 -9.20 5.11
N VAL A 81 6.93 -8.26 4.49
CA VAL A 81 5.66 -8.52 3.80
C VAL A 81 5.69 -8.00 2.39
N THR A 82 5.04 -8.73 1.50
CA THR A 82 4.71 -8.28 0.15
C THR A 82 3.21 -8.34 -0.08
N GLY A 83 2.72 -7.48 -0.93
CA GLY A 83 1.29 -7.43 -1.24
C GLY A 83 0.92 -6.24 -2.09
N GLN A 84 -0.28 -5.73 -1.86
CA GLN A 84 -0.90 -4.66 -2.60
C GLN A 84 -1.41 -3.58 -1.65
N PHE A 85 -1.33 -2.32 -2.08
CA PHE A 85 -1.91 -1.20 -1.32
C PHE A 85 -3.36 -1.00 -1.73
N ARG A 86 -4.28 -1.21 -0.81
CA ARG A 86 -5.72 -1.19 -1.07
C ARG A 86 -6.43 -0.10 -0.29
N SER A 87 -7.52 0.37 -0.87
CA SER A 87 -8.41 1.34 -0.27
C SER A 87 -9.82 0.75 -0.09
N PHE A 88 -10.46 1.14 1.00
CA PHE A 88 -11.89 0.91 1.18
C PHE A 88 -12.53 2.09 1.91
N ASN A 89 -13.81 2.32 1.64
CA ASN A 89 -14.58 3.33 2.33
C ASN A 89 -15.24 2.72 3.57
N ARG A 90 -14.87 3.23 4.73
CA ARG A 90 -15.54 2.90 5.99
C ARG A 90 -16.69 3.86 6.20
N HIS A 91 -17.89 3.32 6.32
CA HIS A 91 -19.07 4.10 6.68
C HIS A 91 -19.07 4.37 8.19
N GLU A 92 -18.85 5.61 8.57
CA GLU A 92 -19.03 6.10 9.93
C GLU A 92 -20.31 6.96 9.98
N GLU A 93 -20.98 7.06 11.13
CA GLU A 93 -22.30 7.69 11.27
C GLU A 93 -22.44 9.09 10.65
N LYS A 94 -21.34 9.82 10.43
CA LYS A 94 -21.33 11.18 9.88
C LYS A 94 -20.42 11.41 8.68
N LYS A 95 -19.55 10.47 8.33
CA LYS A 95 -18.57 10.63 7.22
C LYS A 95 -18.14 9.28 6.65
N ASN A 96 -17.96 9.25 5.34
CA ASN A 96 -17.21 8.18 4.69
C ASN A 96 -15.72 8.48 4.86
N ARG A 97 -15.00 7.56 5.48
CA ARG A 97 -13.55 7.65 5.63
C ARG A 97 -12.86 6.67 4.70
N LEU A 98 -11.95 7.19 3.88
CA LEU A 98 -11.06 6.34 3.09
C LEU A 98 -10.02 5.71 4.02
N VAL A 99 -10.00 4.39 4.05
CA VAL A 99 -9.00 3.61 4.80
C VAL A 99 -8.08 2.94 3.81
N LEU A 100 -6.78 3.09 4.04
CA LEU A 100 -5.71 2.51 3.23
C LEU A 100 -4.98 1.47 4.07
N SER A 101 -4.67 0.33 3.47
CA SER A 101 -3.89 -0.73 4.11
C SER A 101 -3.12 -1.55 3.09
N VAL A 102 -2.05 -2.18 3.54
CA VAL A 102 -1.34 -3.18 2.74
C VAL A 102 -2.06 -4.52 2.88
N PHE A 103 -2.63 -5.00 1.81
CA PHE A 103 -3.18 -6.35 1.74
C PHE A 103 -2.04 -7.34 1.52
N VAL A 104 -1.70 -8.08 2.57
CA VAL A 104 -0.54 -8.96 2.60
C VAL A 104 -0.79 -10.22 1.79
N ARG A 105 0.14 -10.53 0.88
CA ARG A 105 0.15 -11.76 0.08
C ARG A 105 1.12 -12.79 0.62
N GLU A 106 2.31 -12.34 1.00
CA GLU A 106 3.37 -13.17 1.57
C GLU A 106 3.94 -12.48 2.80
N LEU A 107 4.34 -13.28 3.77
CA LEU A 107 4.88 -12.82 5.03
C LEU A 107 6.03 -13.74 5.46
N GLU A 108 7.10 -13.13 5.92
CA GLU A 108 8.27 -13.81 6.49
C GLU A 108 8.69 -13.10 7.78
N PHE A 109 8.98 -13.87 8.82
CA PHE A 109 9.58 -13.35 10.04
C PHE A 109 11.09 -13.20 9.88
N LEU A 110 11.62 -12.10 10.41
CA LEU A 110 13.05 -11.80 10.37
C LEU A 110 13.62 -11.78 11.79
N ASP A 111 14.82 -12.33 11.97
CA ASP A 111 15.52 -12.24 13.25
C ASP A 111 15.97 -10.80 13.53
N GLU A 112 16.47 -10.13 12.51
CA GLU A 112 16.94 -8.75 12.57
C GLU A 112 16.52 -7.97 11.31
N ILE A 113 16.39 -6.65 11.44
CA ILE A 113 16.20 -5.76 10.31
C ILE A 113 17.56 -5.15 9.95
N ASP A 114 18.00 -5.42 8.73
CA ASP A 114 19.21 -4.83 8.17
C ASP A 114 18.93 -3.38 7.72
N ASP A 115 19.70 -2.43 8.21
CA ASP A 115 19.57 -1.00 7.86
C ASP A 115 19.81 -0.70 6.37
N GLU A 116 20.49 -1.61 5.64
CA GLU A 116 20.73 -1.47 4.20
C GLU A 116 19.53 -1.90 3.34
N VAL A 117 18.58 -2.61 3.93
CA VAL A 117 17.37 -3.06 3.22
C VAL A 117 16.42 -1.90 2.99
N LYS A 118 15.94 -1.77 1.77
CA LYS A 118 14.85 -0.84 1.45
C LYS A 118 13.56 -1.32 2.10
N SER A 119 13.25 -0.75 3.26
CA SER A 119 12.16 -1.21 4.14
C SER A 119 10.76 -0.80 3.70
N ASN A 120 10.63 0.06 2.68
CA ASN A 120 9.35 0.64 2.29
C ASN A 120 9.36 1.00 0.81
N GLN A 121 8.73 0.16 -0.01
CA GLN A 121 8.65 0.36 -1.44
C GLN A 121 7.24 0.10 -1.94
N ILE A 122 6.76 0.95 -2.81
CA ILE A 122 5.50 0.78 -3.52
C ILE A 122 5.67 1.11 -5.00
N PHE A 123 5.07 0.29 -5.85
CA PHE A 123 4.85 0.57 -7.26
C PHE A 123 3.35 0.53 -7.54
N LEU A 124 2.86 1.58 -8.19
CA LEU A 124 1.48 1.69 -8.66
C LEU A 124 1.46 2.01 -10.16
N ASP A 125 0.63 1.30 -10.88
CA ASP A 125 0.28 1.55 -12.27
C ASP A 125 -1.23 1.78 -12.36
N GLY A 126 -1.64 3.00 -12.66
CA GLY A 126 -3.05 3.36 -12.64
C GLY A 126 -3.35 4.62 -13.44
N TYR A 127 -4.43 5.26 -13.08
CA TYR A 127 -4.96 6.40 -13.80
C TYR A 127 -5.25 7.57 -12.86
N GLU A 128 -4.86 8.78 -13.25
CA GLU A 128 -5.25 9.98 -12.52
C GLU A 128 -6.77 10.15 -12.58
N CYS A 129 -7.42 10.22 -11.43
CA CYS A 129 -8.88 10.30 -11.37
C CYS A 129 -9.41 11.64 -10.86
N LYS A 130 -8.52 12.55 -10.50
CA LYS A 130 -8.79 13.94 -10.13
C LYS A 130 -7.77 14.86 -10.77
N GLU A 131 -8.15 16.11 -11.00
CA GLU A 131 -7.19 17.14 -11.35
C GLU A 131 -6.13 17.28 -10.26
N PRO A 132 -4.83 17.23 -10.59
CA PRO A 132 -3.75 17.38 -9.61
C PRO A 132 -3.82 18.72 -8.90
N ILE A 133 -3.59 18.73 -7.59
CA ILE A 133 -3.55 19.97 -6.81
C ILE A 133 -2.08 20.32 -6.56
N TYR A 134 -1.61 21.32 -7.32
CA TYR A 134 -0.26 21.85 -7.14
C TYR A 134 -0.24 23.00 -6.16
N ARG A 135 0.77 23.00 -5.27
CA ARG A 135 1.00 24.06 -4.29
C ARG A 135 2.47 24.22 -3.96
N LYS A 136 2.84 25.40 -3.49
CA LYS A 136 4.14 25.63 -2.87
C LYS A 136 3.98 25.78 -1.36
N THR A 137 4.86 25.15 -0.60
CA THR A 137 4.94 25.40 0.85
C THR A 137 5.55 26.78 1.13
N PRO A 138 5.38 27.33 2.35
CA PRO A 138 6.04 28.59 2.74
C PRO A 138 7.56 28.58 2.57
N LEU A 139 8.19 27.41 2.66
CA LEU A 139 9.63 27.22 2.42
C LEU A 139 9.99 27.02 0.94
N GLY A 140 9.05 27.23 0.02
CA GLY A 140 9.27 27.12 -1.42
C GLY A 140 9.33 25.71 -1.98
N ARG A 141 8.97 24.68 -1.20
CA ARG A 141 8.89 23.31 -1.72
C ARG A 141 7.63 23.13 -2.58
N GLU A 142 7.81 22.57 -3.74
CA GLU A 142 6.69 22.23 -4.64
C GLU A 142 6.08 20.89 -4.24
N ILE A 143 4.75 20.86 -4.19
CA ILE A 143 3.97 19.65 -3.85
C ILE A 143 2.83 19.51 -4.86
N ALA A 144 2.56 18.28 -5.32
CA ALA A 144 1.36 17.95 -6.06
C ALA A 144 0.64 16.78 -5.39
N ASP A 145 -0.64 16.97 -5.08
CA ASP A 145 -1.52 15.94 -4.58
C ASP A 145 -2.25 15.29 -5.75
N LEU A 146 -2.11 13.98 -5.87
CA LEU A 146 -2.73 13.13 -6.89
C LEU A 146 -3.71 12.16 -6.25
N LEU A 147 -4.67 11.68 -7.03
CA LEU A 147 -5.50 10.55 -6.67
C LEU A 147 -5.46 9.52 -7.79
N ILE A 148 -4.81 8.40 -7.55
CA ILE A 148 -4.58 7.36 -8.55
C ILE A 148 -5.60 6.24 -8.37
N ALA A 149 -6.33 5.92 -9.42
CA ALA A 149 -7.18 4.74 -9.50
C ALA A 149 -6.36 3.57 -10.03
N VAL A 150 -6.23 2.53 -9.21
CA VAL A 150 -5.54 1.28 -9.56
C VAL A 150 -6.57 0.18 -9.70
N ASN A 151 -6.68 -0.38 -10.89
CA ASN A 151 -7.70 -1.38 -11.19
C ASN A 151 -7.36 -2.71 -10.51
N ARG A 152 -8.38 -3.31 -9.87
CA ARG A 152 -8.37 -4.71 -9.46
C ARG A 152 -9.03 -5.59 -10.52
N SER A 153 -8.83 -6.90 -10.40
CA SER A 153 -9.70 -7.87 -11.06
C SER A 153 -11.16 -7.66 -10.68
N TYR A 154 -12.08 -8.06 -11.56
CA TYR A 154 -13.53 -7.99 -11.36
C TYR A 154 -14.13 -6.57 -11.28
N GLY A 155 -13.51 -5.59 -11.92
CA GLY A 155 -14.10 -4.26 -12.10
C GLY A 155 -14.07 -3.37 -10.85
N LYS A 156 -13.29 -3.71 -9.84
CA LYS A 156 -13.03 -2.86 -8.67
C LYS A 156 -11.77 -2.03 -8.89
N SER A 157 -11.71 -0.89 -8.22
CA SER A 157 -10.51 -0.03 -8.20
C SER A 157 -10.18 0.40 -6.79
N ASP A 158 -8.88 0.54 -6.54
CA ASP A 158 -8.35 1.19 -5.37
C ASP A 158 -8.05 2.64 -5.69
N TYR A 159 -8.42 3.55 -4.81
CA TYR A 159 -8.15 4.98 -4.94
C TYR A 159 -7.06 5.38 -3.96
N ILE A 160 -5.88 5.65 -4.48
CA ILE A 160 -4.68 5.88 -3.68
C ILE A 160 -4.27 7.35 -3.77
N PRO A 161 -4.37 8.10 -2.65
CA PRO A 161 -3.81 9.45 -2.58
C PRO A 161 -2.28 9.39 -2.65
N CYS A 162 -1.69 10.16 -3.54
CA CYS A 162 -0.24 10.23 -3.70
C CYS A 162 0.23 11.67 -3.59
N ILE A 163 1.42 11.86 -3.02
CA ILE A 163 2.07 13.16 -2.90
C ILE A 163 3.38 13.13 -3.68
N CYS A 164 3.51 14.04 -4.63
CA CYS A 164 4.75 14.28 -5.36
C CYS A 164 5.46 15.52 -4.83
N TRP A 165 6.79 15.50 -4.86
CA TRP A 165 7.64 16.57 -4.35
C TRP A 165 8.57 17.11 -5.42
N GLY A 166 8.84 18.41 -5.36
CA GLY A 166 9.86 19.07 -6.17
C GLY A 166 9.61 18.93 -7.68
N ARG A 167 10.59 18.42 -8.38
CA ARG A 167 10.51 18.23 -9.84
C ARG A 167 9.37 17.31 -10.25
N ASN A 168 9.14 16.25 -9.49
CA ASN A 168 8.02 15.33 -9.75
C ASN A 168 6.67 16.02 -9.55
N ALA A 169 6.53 16.91 -8.57
CA ALA A 169 5.32 17.68 -8.36
C ALA A 169 5.03 18.61 -9.56
N ARG A 170 6.05 19.28 -10.06
CA ARG A 170 5.94 20.13 -11.23
C ARG A 170 5.52 19.35 -12.47
N PHE A 171 6.12 18.18 -12.68
CA PHE A 171 5.75 17.29 -13.78
C PHE A 171 4.32 16.77 -13.64
N ALA A 172 3.96 16.28 -12.45
CA ALA A 172 2.64 15.72 -12.17
C ALA A 172 1.51 16.75 -12.22
N SER A 173 1.81 18.02 -11.98
CA SER A 173 0.81 19.10 -12.08
C SER A 173 0.19 19.26 -13.47
N GLY A 174 0.85 18.73 -14.51
CA GLY A 174 0.37 18.72 -15.88
C GLY A 174 -0.41 17.46 -16.30
N PHE A 175 -0.68 16.55 -15.37
CA PHE A 175 -1.43 15.33 -15.68
C PHE A 175 -2.91 15.64 -15.94
N ASP A 176 -3.46 14.99 -16.95
CA ASP A 176 -4.89 15.04 -17.25
C ASP A 176 -5.65 13.98 -16.49
N VAL A 177 -6.90 14.25 -16.13
CA VAL A 177 -7.83 13.26 -15.60
C VAL A 177 -8.02 12.15 -16.63
N GLY A 178 -7.87 10.89 -16.18
CA GLY A 178 -7.88 9.70 -17.04
C GLY A 178 -6.51 9.35 -17.65
N GLY A 179 -5.48 10.17 -17.42
CA GLY A 179 -4.11 9.89 -17.85
C GLY A 179 -3.51 8.68 -17.14
N HIS A 180 -2.76 7.87 -17.89
CA HIS A 180 -2.04 6.71 -17.35
C HIS A 180 -0.78 7.16 -16.60
N VAL A 181 -0.61 6.66 -15.37
CA VAL A 181 0.49 7.06 -14.47
C VAL A 181 1.13 5.83 -13.85
N GLN A 182 2.46 5.82 -13.82
CA GLN A 182 3.26 4.87 -13.07
C GLN A 182 4.03 5.61 -11.98
N ILE A 183 3.96 5.08 -10.76
CA ILE A 183 4.56 5.70 -9.58
C ILE A 183 5.42 4.69 -8.84
N TRP A 184 6.65 5.10 -8.53
CA TRP A 184 7.54 4.42 -7.60
C TRP A 184 7.74 5.32 -6.40
N GLY A 185 7.59 4.78 -5.22
CA GLY A 185 7.71 5.57 -4.00
C GLY A 185 7.71 4.74 -2.73
N ARG A 186 7.25 5.35 -1.67
CA ARG A 186 7.08 4.74 -0.36
C ARG A 186 5.72 5.09 0.22
N ILE A 187 5.22 4.25 1.11
CA ILE A 187 4.02 4.54 1.89
C ILE A 187 4.42 5.43 3.07
N GLN A 188 3.64 6.47 3.31
CA GLN A 188 3.87 7.42 4.38
C GLN A 188 2.64 7.52 5.26
N SER A 189 2.83 7.34 6.57
CA SER A 189 1.79 7.68 7.54
C SER A 189 1.76 9.18 7.80
N ARG A 190 0.59 9.71 8.11
CA ARG A 190 0.41 11.07 8.64
C ARG A 190 0.05 10.94 10.11
N GLU A 191 0.68 11.75 10.94
CA GLU A 191 0.25 12.00 12.30
C GLU A 191 -1.07 12.81 12.34
#